data_3017ba2492652b43f0af6397177e6c60
#
_entry.id   3017ba2492652b43f0af6397177e6c60
#
_cell.length_a   1.000
_cell.length_b   1.000
_cell.length_c   1.000
_cell.angle_alpha   90.00
_cell.angle_beta   90.00
_cell.angle_gamma   90.00
#
_symmetry.space_group_name_H-M   'P 1'
#
loop_
_entity.id
_entity.type
_entity.pdbx_description
1 polymer ?
#
loop_
_entity_poly.entity_id
_entity_poly.type
_entity_poly.pdbx_seq_one_letter_code
_entity_poly.pdbx_strand_id
1 'polypeptide(L)'
;MQNLFKKTLINLFFILNIFTYFIYSSNAETFVYSGGCLWCTEADTEKLDGVSDVISGFTAGTTKDPKYIPGQWGDHREAALVLYDPNKITFKELVTHVFKTIDYEDNNGQFCDRGRSYTPAIYYKNDEEKKIILSLAPKSSIVPIEKESRFYPVREEHQNYYKKQTYKYEYYRFMCRRDSRLEQLNNN
;
A
#
# COMPACT_ATOMS: atom_id res chain seq x y z
N MET A 1 -3.47 52.03 22.06
CA MET A 1 -4.61 51.29 21.44
C MET A 1 -4.25 50.59 20.13
N GLN A 2 -3.56 51.22 19.19
CA GLN A 2 -3.20 50.60 17.88
C GLN A 2 -2.31 49.33 17.97
N ASN A 3 -1.38 49.23 18.93
CA ASN A 3 -0.50 48.08 19.07
C ASN A 3 -1.19 46.84 19.68
N LEU A 4 -2.25 47.00 20.43
CA LEU A 4 -3.00 45.89 20.99
C LEU A 4 -3.90 45.23 19.92
N PHE A 5 -4.50 46.05 19.06
CA PHE A 5 -5.32 45.57 17.93
C PHE A 5 -4.52 44.76 16.90
N LYS A 6 -3.26 45.20 16.57
CA LYS A 6 -2.38 44.45 15.66
C LYS A 6 -1.96 43.09 16.22
N LYS A 7 -1.65 43.00 17.54
CA LYS A 7 -1.29 41.71 18.16
C LYS A 7 -2.47 40.74 18.21
N THR A 8 -3.68 41.24 18.42
CA THR A 8 -4.88 40.39 18.44
C THR A 8 -5.22 39.85 17.07
N LEU A 9 -5.10 40.67 16.01
CA LEU A 9 -5.31 40.22 14.63
C LEU A 9 -4.27 39.17 14.17
N ILE A 10 -3.01 39.36 14.51
CA ILE A 10 -1.93 38.41 14.16
C ILE A 10 -2.16 37.06 14.86
N ASN A 11 -2.54 37.05 16.13
CA ASN A 11 -2.85 35.83 16.85
C ASN A 11 -4.11 35.12 16.29
N LEU A 12 -5.12 35.86 15.89
CA LEU A 12 -6.32 35.29 15.28
C LEU A 12 -6.02 34.64 13.92
N PHE A 13 -5.14 35.25 13.12
CA PHE A 13 -4.71 34.72 11.82
C PHE A 13 -3.84 33.45 12.00
N PHE A 14 -2.99 33.37 13.01
CA PHE A 14 -2.21 32.18 13.34
C PHE A 14 -3.08 31.02 13.83
N ILE A 15 -4.07 31.29 14.68
CA ILE A 15 -5.00 30.28 15.21
C ILE A 15 -5.88 29.74 14.06
N LEU A 16 -6.34 30.61 13.15
CA LEU A 16 -7.16 30.19 12.00
C LEU A 16 -6.37 29.31 11.02
N ASN A 17 -5.08 29.60 10.77
CA ASN A 17 -4.23 28.76 9.94
C ASN A 17 -3.89 27.42 10.57
N ILE A 18 -3.70 27.35 11.90
CA ILE A 18 -3.47 26.07 12.60
C ILE A 18 -4.73 25.21 12.54
N PHE A 19 -5.93 25.82 12.66
CA PHE A 19 -7.20 25.09 12.59
C PHE A 19 -7.50 24.55 11.17
N THR A 20 -7.16 25.30 10.11
CA THR A 20 -7.29 24.81 8.73
C THR A 20 -6.29 23.70 8.41
N TYR A 21 -5.07 23.74 8.96
CA TYR A 21 -4.11 22.65 8.80
C TYR A 21 -4.56 21.37 9.52
N PHE A 22 -5.20 21.47 10.70
CA PHE A 22 -5.71 20.33 11.44
C PHE A 22 -6.95 19.69 10.81
N ILE A 23 -7.78 20.47 10.11
CA ILE A 23 -8.97 19.95 9.39
C ILE A 23 -8.58 19.18 8.12
N TYR A 24 -7.45 19.53 7.48
CA TYR A 24 -6.97 18.84 6.27
C TYR A 24 -6.31 17.48 6.57
N SER A 25 -5.89 17.23 7.81
CA SER A 25 -5.23 15.98 8.23
C SER A 25 -6.18 14.89 8.74
N SER A 26 -7.50 15.11 8.81
CA SER A 26 -8.43 14.19 9.48
C SER A 26 -9.13 13.17 8.59
N ASN A 27 -8.88 13.16 7.27
CA ASN A 27 -9.57 12.28 6.34
C ASN A 27 -8.69 11.21 5.66
N ALA A 28 -7.44 11.05 6.09
CA ALA A 28 -6.61 9.98 5.54
C ALA A 28 -7.11 8.61 6.02
N GLU A 29 -7.41 7.73 5.11
CA GLU A 29 -7.72 6.33 5.37
C GLU A 29 -6.53 5.43 5.04
N THR A 30 -6.60 4.19 5.49
CA THR A 30 -5.54 3.20 5.23
C THR A 30 -6.11 1.95 4.60
N PHE A 31 -5.29 1.29 3.79
CA PHE A 31 -5.59 0.01 3.17
C PHE A 31 -4.33 -0.86 3.15
N VAL A 32 -4.45 -2.15 3.47
CA VAL A 32 -3.33 -3.09 3.46
C VAL A 32 -3.56 -4.17 2.42
N TYR A 33 -2.52 -4.49 1.64
CA TYR A 33 -2.51 -5.64 0.74
C TYR A 33 -1.10 -6.20 0.54
N SER A 34 -1.03 -7.46 0.12
CA SER A 34 0.18 -8.16 -0.30
C SER A 34 0.14 -8.37 -1.81
N GLY A 35 1.15 -7.91 -2.53
CA GLY A 35 1.23 -7.99 -3.99
C GLY A 35 2.54 -8.62 -4.50
N GLY A 36 3.17 -9.47 -3.68
CA GLY A 36 4.50 -10.00 -3.93
C GLY A 36 5.59 -9.10 -3.37
N CYS A 37 6.60 -8.78 -4.16
CA CYS A 37 7.70 -7.90 -3.76
C CYS A 37 7.19 -6.55 -3.25
N LEU A 38 7.53 -6.18 -2.03
CA LEU A 38 7.12 -4.93 -1.39
C LEU A 38 7.59 -3.68 -2.16
N TRP A 39 8.77 -3.70 -2.79
CA TRP A 39 9.26 -2.59 -3.62
C TRP A 39 8.39 -2.34 -4.87
N CYS A 40 7.91 -3.44 -5.50
CA CYS A 40 7.01 -3.35 -6.64
C CYS A 40 5.63 -2.85 -6.22
N THR A 41 5.12 -3.37 -5.11
CA THR A 41 3.82 -3.02 -4.54
C THR A 41 3.77 -1.53 -4.19
N GLU A 42 4.81 -1.01 -3.54
CA GLU A 42 4.99 0.42 -3.24
C GLU A 42 5.04 1.25 -4.54
N ALA A 43 5.94 0.90 -5.47
CA ALA A 43 6.13 1.64 -6.71
C ALA A 43 4.87 1.69 -7.60
N ASP A 44 4.07 0.64 -7.62
CA ASP A 44 2.85 0.57 -8.42
C ASP A 44 1.73 1.42 -7.82
N THR A 45 1.65 1.52 -6.48
CA THR A 45 0.53 2.17 -5.78
C THR A 45 0.79 3.64 -5.46
N GLU A 46 2.01 4.02 -5.14
CA GLU A 46 2.34 5.39 -4.72
C GLU A 46 2.11 6.44 -5.83
N LYS A 47 2.09 6.03 -7.09
CA LYS A 47 1.83 6.90 -8.24
C LYS A 47 0.35 7.25 -8.47
N LEU A 48 -0.57 6.65 -7.71
CA LEU A 48 -2.00 6.92 -7.85
C LEU A 48 -2.34 8.30 -7.26
N ASP A 49 -3.10 9.10 -8.02
CA ASP A 49 -3.63 10.34 -7.47
C ASP A 49 -4.59 10.03 -6.30
N GLY A 50 -4.42 10.73 -5.19
CA GLY A 50 -5.14 10.47 -3.95
C GLY A 50 -4.42 9.56 -2.96
N VAL A 51 -3.37 8.84 -3.36
CA VAL A 51 -2.45 8.15 -2.44
C VAL A 51 -1.42 9.15 -1.93
N SER A 52 -1.33 9.30 -0.62
CA SER A 52 -0.40 10.23 0.02
C SER A 52 0.91 9.59 0.42
N ASP A 53 0.91 8.29 0.72
CA ASP A 53 2.09 7.52 1.09
C ASP A 53 1.82 6.02 0.97
N VAL A 54 2.88 5.23 0.74
CA VAL A 54 2.82 3.77 0.76
C VAL A 54 3.99 3.25 1.59
N ILE A 55 3.68 2.61 2.70
CA ILE A 55 4.69 2.06 3.62
C ILE A 55 4.88 0.57 3.31
N SER A 56 6.09 0.20 2.92
CA SER A 56 6.49 -1.20 2.73
C SER A 56 6.66 -1.92 4.07
N GLY A 57 6.22 -3.17 4.17
CA GLY A 57 6.27 -3.91 5.43
C GLY A 57 5.88 -5.38 5.34
N PHE A 58 5.51 -5.93 6.49
CA PHE A 58 5.08 -7.31 6.68
C PHE A 58 3.75 -7.38 7.41
N THR A 59 2.92 -8.37 7.07
CA THR A 59 1.67 -8.66 7.78
C THR A 59 1.27 -10.13 7.68
N ALA A 60 0.19 -10.51 8.35
CA ALA A 60 -0.47 -11.82 8.27
C ALA A 60 0.41 -13.01 8.63
N GLY A 61 1.38 -12.82 9.52
CA GLY A 61 2.19 -13.86 10.12
C GLY A 61 2.10 -13.85 11.65
N THR A 62 2.68 -14.86 12.28
CA THR A 62 2.69 -15.06 13.73
C THR A 62 4.01 -14.65 14.38
N THR A 63 5.08 -14.54 13.60
CA THR A 63 6.40 -14.13 14.07
C THR A 63 6.36 -12.71 14.62
N LYS A 64 6.86 -12.51 15.84
CA LYS A 64 6.97 -11.17 16.43
C LYS A 64 8.18 -10.45 15.85
N ASP A 65 7.98 -9.17 15.50
CA ASP A 65 9.02 -8.25 15.02
C ASP A 65 9.85 -8.85 13.85
N PRO A 66 9.18 -9.16 12.70
CA PRO A 66 9.86 -9.72 11.53
C PRO A 66 10.92 -8.75 11.01
N LYS A 67 12.07 -9.28 10.55
CA LYS A 67 13.17 -8.48 9.98
C LYS A 67 13.29 -8.76 8.50
N TYR A 68 13.63 -7.74 7.70
CA TYR A 68 13.97 -7.91 6.29
C TYR A 68 15.40 -8.47 6.13
N ILE A 69 15.57 -9.69 6.66
CA ILE A 69 16.79 -10.47 6.60
C ILE A 69 16.37 -11.89 6.22
N PRO A 70 17.03 -12.57 5.25
CA PRO A 70 16.70 -13.93 4.86
C PRO A 70 16.50 -14.87 6.05
N GLY A 71 15.31 -15.50 6.13
CA GLY A 71 14.93 -16.40 7.21
C GLY A 71 14.42 -15.73 8.50
N GLN A 72 14.36 -14.39 8.59
CA GLN A 72 13.91 -13.69 9.81
C GLN A 72 12.56 -12.98 9.65
N TRP A 73 11.91 -13.00 8.48
CA TRP A 73 10.53 -12.51 8.31
C TRP A 73 9.46 -13.55 8.69
N GLY A 74 9.88 -14.77 9.00
CA GLY A 74 9.00 -15.85 9.48
C GLY A 74 7.96 -16.25 8.43
N ASP A 75 6.71 -16.35 8.89
CA ASP A 75 5.54 -16.73 8.09
C ASP A 75 4.75 -15.53 7.53
N HIS A 76 5.29 -14.33 7.66
CA HIS A 76 4.66 -13.11 7.13
C HIS A 76 4.67 -13.05 5.61
N ARG A 77 3.68 -12.28 5.07
CA ARG A 77 3.73 -11.79 3.68
C ARG A 77 4.37 -10.41 3.64
N GLU A 78 5.13 -10.14 2.57
CA GLU A 78 5.46 -8.77 2.19
C GLU A 78 4.19 -8.02 1.82
N ALA A 79 4.04 -6.80 2.30
CA ALA A 79 2.81 -6.03 2.17
C ALA A 79 3.07 -4.53 2.05
N ALA A 80 2.06 -3.82 1.56
CA ALA A 80 2.00 -2.37 1.56
C ALA A 80 0.86 -1.88 2.45
N LEU A 81 1.14 -0.88 3.28
CA LEU A 81 0.16 -0.06 3.97
C LEU A 81 0.01 1.24 3.16
N VAL A 82 -1.13 1.39 2.51
CA VAL A 82 -1.47 2.53 1.66
C VAL A 82 -2.20 3.58 2.49
N LEU A 83 -1.71 4.81 2.48
CA LEU A 83 -2.38 5.98 3.07
C LEU A 83 -3.01 6.79 1.92
N TYR A 84 -4.31 7.05 1.98
CA TYR A 84 -5.01 7.70 0.89
C TYR A 84 -6.11 8.68 1.36
N ASP A 85 -6.42 9.65 0.50
CA ASP A 85 -7.55 10.58 0.68
C ASP A 85 -8.80 10.01 0.01
N PRO A 86 -9.83 9.58 0.78
CA PRO A 86 -11.04 8.97 0.23
C PRO A 86 -11.90 9.92 -0.63
N ASN A 87 -11.61 11.23 -0.60
CA ASN A 87 -12.24 12.21 -1.48
C ASN A 87 -11.60 12.27 -2.87
N LYS A 88 -10.39 11.69 -3.04
CA LYS A 88 -9.66 11.68 -4.31
C LYS A 88 -9.62 10.31 -4.95
N ILE A 89 -9.45 9.26 -4.14
CA ILE A 89 -9.45 7.88 -4.59
C ILE A 89 -10.27 7.01 -3.63
N THR A 90 -11.20 6.26 -4.16
CA THR A 90 -12.06 5.38 -3.35
C THR A 90 -11.38 4.05 -3.03
N PHE A 91 -11.80 3.39 -1.94
CA PHE A 91 -11.39 2.02 -1.63
C PHE A 91 -11.62 1.05 -2.80
N LYS A 92 -12.73 1.23 -3.52
CA LYS A 92 -13.06 0.43 -4.72
C LYS A 92 -12.01 0.58 -5.83
N GLU A 93 -11.54 1.79 -6.08
CA GLU A 93 -10.49 2.07 -7.08
C GLU A 93 -9.15 1.49 -6.65
N LEU A 94 -8.79 1.59 -5.36
CA LEU A 94 -7.58 0.94 -4.83
C LEU A 94 -7.63 -0.58 -5.01
N VAL A 95 -8.73 -1.23 -4.64
CA VAL A 95 -8.89 -2.70 -4.82
C VAL A 95 -8.83 -3.07 -6.31
N THR A 96 -9.45 -2.27 -7.18
CA THR A 96 -9.38 -2.47 -8.64
C THR A 96 -7.94 -2.37 -9.13
N HIS A 97 -7.18 -1.40 -8.63
CA HIS A 97 -5.76 -1.24 -8.95
C HIS A 97 -4.95 -2.47 -8.48
N VAL A 98 -5.20 -2.97 -7.28
CA VAL A 98 -4.52 -4.17 -6.78
C VAL A 98 -4.71 -5.35 -7.73
N PHE A 99 -5.95 -5.66 -8.14
CA PHE A 99 -6.19 -6.77 -9.08
C PHE A 99 -5.55 -6.56 -10.45
N LYS A 100 -5.25 -5.33 -10.86
CA LYS A 100 -4.51 -5.02 -12.09
C LYS A 100 -3.00 -5.15 -11.94
N THR A 101 -2.47 -5.18 -10.72
CA THR A 101 -1.03 -5.15 -10.44
C THR A 101 -0.50 -6.43 -9.78
N ILE A 102 -1.35 -7.44 -9.61
CA ILE A 102 -0.96 -8.77 -9.11
C ILE A 102 -1.31 -9.85 -10.14
N ASP A 103 -0.63 -10.99 -10.08
CA ASP A 103 -1.09 -12.22 -10.72
C ASP A 103 -2.09 -12.90 -9.79
N TYR A 104 -3.37 -12.64 -10.02
CA TYR A 104 -4.45 -13.15 -9.18
C TYR A 104 -4.74 -14.65 -9.36
N GLU A 105 -4.04 -15.31 -10.29
CA GLU A 105 -4.12 -16.75 -10.54
C GLU A 105 -2.94 -17.53 -9.91
N ASP A 106 -1.96 -16.82 -9.31
CA ASP A 106 -0.79 -17.45 -8.69
C ASP A 106 -0.76 -17.22 -7.17
N ASN A 107 -0.92 -18.29 -6.40
CA ASN A 107 -0.87 -18.28 -4.93
C ASN A 107 0.39 -18.97 -4.36
N ASN A 108 1.44 -19.15 -5.16
CA ASN A 108 2.73 -19.69 -4.73
C ASN A 108 3.85 -18.63 -4.71
N GLY A 109 3.48 -17.39 -4.89
CA GLY A 109 4.34 -16.22 -4.99
C GLY A 109 3.81 -15.26 -6.02
N GLN A 110 4.65 -14.35 -6.50
CA GLN A 110 4.32 -13.40 -7.57
C GLN A 110 5.50 -13.28 -8.53
N PHE A 111 5.25 -13.54 -9.80
CA PHE A 111 6.25 -13.43 -10.87
C PHE A 111 7.50 -14.27 -10.59
N CYS A 112 8.68 -13.64 -10.41
CA CYS A 112 9.91 -14.34 -10.08
C CYS A 112 10.08 -14.63 -8.57
N ASP A 113 9.32 -13.97 -7.72
CA ASP A 113 9.43 -14.15 -6.28
C ASP A 113 8.52 -15.28 -5.82
N ARG A 114 9.10 -16.29 -5.20
CA ARG A 114 8.39 -17.53 -4.87
C ARG A 114 8.38 -17.77 -3.36
N GLY A 115 7.31 -18.42 -2.89
CA GLY A 115 7.12 -18.79 -1.51
C GLY A 115 6.14 -17.90 -0.74
N ARG A 116 5.85 -18.29 0.49
CA ARG A 116 4.80 -17.70 1.35
C ARG A 116 4.87 -16.18 1.45
N SER A 117 6.05 -15.62 1.62
CA SER A 117 6.22 -14.18 1.81
C SER A 117 5.81 -13.36 0.59
N TYR A 118 5.81 -13.95 -0.58
CA TYR A 118 5.46 -13.31 -1.84
C TYR A 118 4.08 -13.68 -2.36
N THR A 119 3.27 -14.41 -1.58
CA THR A 119 1.90 -14.74 -1.98
C THR A 119 1.00 -13.50 -1.89
N PRO A 120 0.10 -13.28 -2.87
CA PRO A 120 -0.82 -12.14 -2.81
C PRO A 120 -1.89 -12.34 -1.74
N ALA A 121 -2.41 -11.25 -1.19
CA ALA A 121 -3.60 -11.23 -0.35
C ALA A 121 -4.17 -9.82 -0.26
N ILE A 122 -5.47 -9.70 -0.06
CA ILE A 122 -6.14 -8.42 0.16
C ILE A 122 -6.79 -8.46 1.55
N TYR A 123 -6.57 -7.39 2.35
CA TYR A 123 -7.03 -7.36 3.73
C TYR A 123 -8.17 -6.37 3.89
N TYR A 124 -9.17 -6.75 4.71
CA TYR A 124 -10.35 -5.94 5.02
C TYR A 124 -10.41 -5.61 6.52
N LYS A 125 -10.93 -4.45 6.88
CA LYS A 125 -11.20 -4.02 8.25
C LYS A 125 -12.60 -4.39 8.72
N ASN A 126 -13.58 -4.36 7.80
CA ASN A 126 -14.99 -4.55 8.08
C ASN A 126 -15.70 -5.33 6.95
N ASP A 127 -16.96 -5.71 7.19
CA ASP A 127 -17.73 -6.53 6.25
C ASP A 127 -18.11 -5.77 4.97
N GLU A 128 -18.16 -4.45 4.98
CA GLU A 128 -18.43 -3.63 3.79
C GLU A 128 -17.22 -3.65 2.84
N GLU A 129 -16.02 -3.42 3.36
CA GLU A 129 -14.79 -3.58 2.58
C GLU A 129 -14.67 -4.99 2.00
N LYS A 130 -14.96 -6.02 2.82
CA LYS A 130 -14.96 -7.42 2.36
C LYS A 130 -15.91 -7.64 1.18
N LYS A 131 -17.13 -7.09 1.24
CA LYS A 131 -18.10 -7.19 0.15
C LYS A 131 -17.60 -6.49 -1.12
N ILE A 132 -16.99 -5.31 -0.98
CA ILE A 132 -16.41 -4.58 -2.10
C ILE A 132 -15.31 -5.42 -2.75
N ILE A 133 -14.35 -5.97 -1.98
CA ILE A 133 -13.26 -6.78 -2.51
C ILE A 133 -13.82 -7.99 -3.26
N LEU A 134 -14.75 -8.72 -2.66
CA LEU A 134 -15.39 -9.89 -3.28
C LEU A 134 -16.12 -9.55 -4.58
N SER A 135 -16.75 -8.37 -4.66
CA SER A 135 -17.48 -7.95 -5.86
C SER A 135 -16.57 -7.59 -7.03
N LEU A 136 -15.29 -7.26 -6.76
CA LEU A 136 -14.29 -6.85 -7.73
C LEU A 136 -13.34 -7.97 -8.13
N ALA A 137 -13.29 -9.05 -7.35
CA ALA A 137 -12.38 -10.16 -7.61
C ALA A 137 -12.68 -10.80 -8.98
N PRO A 138 -11.68 -10.97 -9.85
CA PRO A 138 -11.83 -11.74 -11.08
C PRO A 138 -12.35 -13.14 -10.78
N LYS A 139 -13.14 -13.72 -11.69
CA LYS A 139 -13.75 -15.06 -11.49
C LYS A 139 -12.71 -16.16 -11.29
N SER A 140 -11.56 -16.05 -11.92
CA SER A 140 -10.41 -16.98 -11.78
C SER A 140 -9.51 -16.65 -10.59
N SER A 141 -9.80 -15.60 -9.82
CA SER A 141 -8.94 -15.19 -8.72
C SER A 141 -8.92 -16.22 -7.60
N ILE A 142 -7.71 -16.60 -7.21
CA ILE A 142 -7.43 -17.45 -6.05
C ILE A 142 -6.75 -16.67 -4.90
N VAL A 143 -6.79 -15.34 -4.97
CA VAL A 143 -6.20 -14.43 -3.97
C VAL A 143 -6.97 -14.53 -2.65
N PRO A 144 -6.30 -14.84 -1.53
CA PRO A 144 -6.93 -14.82 -0.21
C PRO A 144 -7.45 -13.43 0.15
N ILE A 145 -8.68 -13.38 0.69
CA ILE A 145 -9.31 -12.18 1.24
C ILE A 145 -9.43 -12.39 2.75
N GLU A 146 -8.57 -11.73 3.51
CA GLU A 146 -8.35 -11.99 4.93
C GLU A 146 -8.68 -10.75 5.77
N LYS A 147 -8.99 -10.93 7.06
CA LYS A 147 -9.13 -9.79 7.96
C LYS A 147 -7.77 -9.14 8.21
N GLU A 148 -7.73 -7.81 8.24
CA GLU A 148 -6.50 -7.07 8.52
C GLU A 148 -5.92 -7.48 9.88
N SER A 149 -4.61 -7.63 9.93
CA SER A 149 -3.83 -7.97 11.11
C SER A 149 -2.71 -6.96 11.31
N ARG A 150 -1.89 -7.16 12.35
CA ARG A 150 -0.81 -6.23 12.65
C ARG A 150 0.16 -6.08 11.48
N PHE A 151 0.47 -4.83 11.15
CA PHE A 151 1.46 -4.45 10.16
C PHE A 151 2.79 -4.08 10.83
N TYR A 152 3.90 -4.48 10.21
CA TYR A 152 5.27 -4.22 10.67
C TYR A 152 6.06 -3.54 9.55
N PRO A 153 6.33 -2.23 9.63
CA PRO A 153 7.12 -1.54 8.62
C PRO A 153 8.54 -2.14 8.50
N VAL A 154 9.05 -2.24 7.27
CA VAL A 154 10.47 -2.52 7.06
C VAL A 154 11.30 -1.28 7.36
N ARG A 155 12.63 -1.45 7.51
CA ARG A 155 13.56 -0.35 7.77
C ARG A 155 13.61 0.61 6.60
N GLU A 156 14.05 1.84 6.89
CA GLU A 156 14.07 2.97 5.96
C GLU A 156 14.82 2.70 4.65
N GLU A 157 15.85 1.88 4.64
CA GLU A 157 16.58 1.51 3.43
C GLU A 157 15.75 0.74 2.40
N HIS A 158 14.63 0.15 2.81
CA HIS A 158 13.68 -0.58 1.95
C HIS A 158 12.44 0.23 1.59
N GLN A 159 12.21 1.37 2.25
CA GLN A 159 11.17 2.33 1.89
C GLN A 159 11.60 3.14 0.67
N ASN A 160 10.72 3.36 -0.28
CA ASN A 160 11.01 4.09 -1.52
C ASN A 160 12.21 3.51 -2.30
N TYR A 161 12.39 2.18 -2.23
CA TYR A 161 13.54 1.53 -2.85
C TYR A 161 13.64 1.82 -4.35
N TYR A 162 12.53 1.85 -5.05
CA TYR A 162 12.47 2.16 -6.48
C TYR A 162 12.95 3.58 -6.83
N LYS A 163 12.83 4.54 -5.89
CA LYS A 163 13.39 5.89 -6.03
C LYS A 163 14.87 5.93 -5.64
N LYS A 164 15.25 5.27 -4.53
CA LYS A 164 16.60 5.28 -3.97
C LYS A 164 17.59 4.43 -4.77
N GLN A 165 17.11 3.35 -5.39
CA GLN A 165 17.93 2.37 -6.12
C GLN A 165 17.33 2.08 -7.51
N THR A 166 16.98 3.12 -8.26
CA THR A 166 16.21 3.07 -9.51
C THR A 166 16.72 2.01 -10.49
N TYR A 167 18.02 2.03 -10.83
CA TYR A 167 18.57 1.07 -11.79
C TYR A 167 18.49 -0.39 -11.32
N LYS A 168 18.72 -0.64 -10.02
CA LYS A 168 18.63 -2.00 -9.47
C LYS A 168 17.18 -2.48 -9.47
N TYR A 169 16.25 -1.60 -9.11
CA TYR A 169 14.83 -1.89 -9.10
C TYR A 169 14.29 -2.16 -10.51
N GLU A 170 14.62 -1.31 -11.50
CA GLU A 170 14.19 -1.48 -12.89
C GLU A 170 14.74 -2.76 -13.50
N TYR A 171 16.02 -3.06 -13.27
CA TYR A 171 16.62 -4.33 -13.72
C TYR A 171 15.92 -5.54 -13.09
N TYR A 172 15.69 -5.52 -11.78
CA TYR A 172 14.97 -6.57 -11.08
C TYR A 172 13.55 -6.75 -11.66
N ARG A 173 12.77 -5.68 -11.79
CA ARG A 173 11.40 -5.70 -12.31
C ARG A 173 11.34 -6.25 -13.72
N PHE A 174 12.27 -5.86 -14.59
CA PHE A 174 12.39 -6.37 -15.95
C PHE A 174 12.71 -7.86 -15.97
N MET A 175 13.69 -8.31 -15.19
CA MET A 175 14.08 -9.72 -15.13
C MET A 175 12.98 -10.63 -14.59
N CYS A 176 12.16 -10.12 -13.66
CA CYS A 176 10.98 -10.81 -13.15
C CYS A 176 9.82 -10.92 -14.14
N ARG A 177 9.89 -10.24 -15.28
CA ARG A 177 8.83 -10.19 -16.31
C ARG A 177 7.46 -9.79 -15.76
N ARG A 178 7.44 -8.99 -14.67
CA ARG A 178 6.21 -8.57 -13.99
C ARG A 178 5.27 -7.88 -14.98
N ASP A 179 5.75 -6.88 -15.70
CA ASP A 179 4.91 -6.06 -16.58
C ASP A 179 4.34 -6.88 -17.74
N SER A 180 5.13 -7.78 -18.35
CA SER A 180 4.65 -8.67 -19.43
C SER A 180 3.53 -9.61 -18.96
N ARG A 181 3.63 -10.12 -17.74
CA ARG A 181 2.57 -11.00 -17.19
C ARG A 181 1.31 -10.20 -16.85
N LEU A 182 1.45 -9.02 -16.28
CA LEU A 182 0.32 -8.14 -16.00
C LEU A 182 -0.41 -7.70 -17.27
N GLU A 183 0.32 -7.42 -18.36
CA GLU A 183 -0.26 -7.11 -19.64
C GLU A 183 -1.11 -8.27 -20.18
N GLN A 184 -0.62 -9.51 -20.08
CA GLN A 184 -1.38 -10.70 -20.48
C GLN A 184 -2.67 -10.85 -19.68
N LEU A 185 -2.63 -10.65 -18.35
CA LEU A 185 -3.80 -10.78 -17.46
C LEU A 185 -4.83 -9.68 -17.70
N ASN A 186 -4.40 -8.47 -17.99
CA ASN A 186 -5.29 -7.32 -18.15
C ASN A 186 -5.89 -7.19 -19.57
N ASN A 187 -5.39 -7.96 -20.56
CA ASN A 187 -5.89 -7.99 -21.93
C ASN A 187 -6.85 -9.15 -22.20
N ASN A 188 -7.06 -10.05 -21.26
CA ASN A 188 -8.03 -11.16 -21.31
C ASN A 188 -9.32 -10.77 -20.57
#